data_a7a9a9d7a6532c8e8ccc7711b64eb26d
#
_entry.id   a7a9a9d7a6532c8e8ccc7711b64eb26d
#
_cell.length_a   1.000
_cell.length_b   1.000
_cell.length_c   1.000
_cell.angle_alpha   90.00
_cell.angle_beta   90.00
_cell.angle_gamma   90.00
#
_symmetry.space_group_name_H-M   'P 1'
#
loop_
_entity.id
_entity.type
_entity.pdbx_description
1 polymer ?
#
loop_
_entity_poly.entity_id
_entity_poly.type
_entity_poly.pdbx_seq_one_letter_code
_entity_poly.pdbx_strand_id
1 'polypeptide(L)'
;EGASWNVERDETLEHPNSVFQILKRHYARYTPEVVEETCGIAQEDFYYLAESIARNSTPDRTTCFAYALGFTQHTLGAQFIRTAAILQLLTGNVGRPGSGIMALRGHASIQGSTDIPTLFHSLPGYLPMPSVEKQSWPEFVDGIRNESQKGFWQIGENYAVSLMKSYWGDA
;
A
#
# COMPACT_ATOMS: atom_id res chain seq x y z
N GLU A 1 1.45 -21.96 14.96
CA GLU A 1 0.83 -21.51 16.21
C GLU A 1 0.84 -19.99 16.22
N GLY A 2 -0.32 -19.37 15.96
CA GLY A 2 -0.46 -17.92 15.93
C GLY A 2 -0.31 -17.35 17.35
N ALA A 3 0.64 -16.46 17.56
CA ALA A 3 0.73 -15.70 18.79
C ALA A 3 -0.58 -14.92 18.96
N SER A 4 -1.34 -15.24 19.99
CA SER A 4 -2.50 -14.44 20.40
C SER A 4 -1.96 -13.12 20.97
N TRP A 5 -2.02 -12.06 20.18
CA TRP A 5 -1.71 -10.73 20.66
C TRP A 5 -2.84 -10.28 21.59
N ASN A 6 -2.59 -10.36 22.88
CA ASN A 6 -3.51 -9.81 23.87
C ASN A 6 -3.27 -8.28 23.90
N VAL A 7 -3.98 -7.57 23.04
CA VAL A 7 -3.89 -6.10 22.93
C VAL A 7 -4.84 -5.51 23.98
N GLU A 8 -4.30 -4.77 24.93
CA GLU A 8 -5.12 -3.95 25.82
C GLU A 8 -5.94 -2.95 25.01
N ARG A 9 -7.21 -2.83 25.35
CA ARG A 9 -8.15 -1.92 24.67
C ARG A 9 -8.58 -0.83 25.64
N ASP A 10 -8.56 0.39 25.17
CA ASP A 10 -9.14 1.53 25.84
C ASP A 10 -10.38 1.99 25.07
N GLU A 11 -11.55 1.62 25.56
CA GLU A 11 -12.83 1.97 24.95
C GLU A 11 -13.21 3.44 25.15
N THR A 12 -12.57 4.11 26.12
CA THR A 12 -12.80 5.54 26.40
C THR A 12 -12.03 6.45 25.45
N LEU A 13 -10.96 5.94 24.82
CA LEU A 13 -9.99 6.69 24.02
C LEU A 13 -9.25 7.80 24.80
N GLU A 14 -9.30 7.78 26.14
CA GLU A 14 -8.72 8.81 27.00
C GLU A 14 -7.32 8.44 27.54
N HIS A 15 -7.01 7.16 27.55
CA HIS A 15 -5.71 6.70 28.06
C HIS A 15 -4.56 7.31 27.25
N PRO A 16 -3.55 7.94 27.87
CA PRO A 16 -2.49 8.67 27.17
C PRO A 16 -1.68 7.82 26.19
N ASN A 17 -1.61 6.52 26.39
CA ASN A 17 -0.93 5.57 25.50
C ASN A 17 -1.87 4.90 24.49
N SER A 18 -3.15 5.26 24.45
CA SER A 18 -4.02 4.78 23.39
C SER A 18 -3.55 5.30 22.01
N VAL A 19 -3.75 4.50 20.98
CA VAL A 19 -3.38 4.87 19.61
C VAL A 19 -4.00 6.21 19.22
N PHE A 20 -5.26 6.42 19.60
CA PHE A 20 -5.97 7.67 19.32
C PHE A 20 -5.26 8.89 19.94
N GLN A 21 -4.89 8.84 21.23
CA GLN A 21 -4.21 9.95 21.90
C GLN A 21 -2.78 10.17 21.36
N ILE A 22 -2.08 9.11 20.97
CA ILE A 22 -0.77 9.21 20.32
C ILE A 22 -0.90 9.93 18.97
N LEU A 23 -1.85 9.55 18.14
CA LEU A 23 -2.13 10.20 16.85
C LEU A 23 -2.51 11.68 17.05
N LYS A 24 -3.42 11.95 17.98
CA LYS A 24 -3.87 13.32 18.29
C LYS A 24 -2.68 14.24 18.65
N ARG A 25 -1.78 13.76 19.53
CA ARG A 25 -0.56 14.51 19.87
C ARG A 25 0.39 14.67 18.69
N HIS A 26 0.54 13.61 17.90
CA HIS A 26 1.44 13.65 16.75
C HIS A 26 0.99 14.65 15.69
N TYR A 27 -0.31 14.70 15.40
CA TYR A 27 -0.87 15.55 14.36
C TYR A 27 -1.23 16.97 14.85
N ALA A 28 -1.19 17.25 16.14
CA ALA A 28 -1.51 18.57 16.67
C ALA A 28 -0.64 19.71 16.11
N ARG A 29 0.54 19.41 15.61
CA ARG A 29 1.45 20.38 14.96
C ARG A 29 0.99 20.84 13.58
N TYR A 30 0.10 20.11 12.94
CA TYR A 30 -0.44 20.45 11.62
C TYR A 30 -1.76 21.21 11.80
N THR A 31 -1.67 22.44 12.27
CA THR A 31 -2.84 23.30 12.45
C THR A 31 -3.37 23.78 11.11
N PRO A 32 -4.63 24.23 11.03
CA PRO A 32 -5.19 24.80 9.80
C PRO A 32 -4.35 25.93 9.22
N GLU A 33 -3.74 26.75 10.08
CA GLU A 33 -2.85 27.84 9.67
C GLU A 33 -1.57 27.30 9.01
N VAL A 34 -0.98 26.25 9.56
CA VAL A 34 0.19 25.59 8.98
C VAL A 34 -0.16 24.95 7.64
N VAL A 35 -1.35 24.39 7.51
CA VAL A 35 -1.81 23.80 6.25
C VAL A 35 -2.03 24.91 5.19
N GLU A 36 -2.66 26.01 5.56
CA GLU A 36 -2.83 27.17 4.68
C GLU A 36 -1.49 27.73 4.19
N GLU A 37 -0.56 27.98 5.09
CA GLU A 37 0.77 28.49 4.77
C GLU A 37 1.58 27.55 3.86
N THR A 38 1.50 26.23 4.13
CA THR A 38 2.32 25.23 3.42
C THR A 38 1.70 24.80 2.10
N CYS A 39 0.38 24.61 2.07
CA CYS A 39 -0.33 24.01 0.93
C CYS A 39 -1.05 25.05 0.07
N GLY A 40 -1.20 26.27 0.54
CA GLY A 40 -1.94 27.34 -0.15
C GLY A 40 -3.45 27.09 -0.21
N ILE A 41 -3.98 26.27 0.71
CA ILE A 41 -5.41 25.95 0.81
C ILE A 41 -6.00 26.82 1.92
N ALA A 42 -7.08 27.57 1.64
CA ALA A 42 -7.75 28.35 2.66
C ALA A 42 -8.26 27.47 3.81
N GLN A 43 -8.21 27.98 5.05
CA GLN A 43 -8.67 27.24 6.21
C GLN A 43 -10.14 26.82 6.10
N GLU A 44 -10.96 27.64 5.45
CA GLU A 44 -12.37 27.34 5.19
C GLU A 44 -12.53 26.07 4.35
N ASP A 45 -11.75 25.91 3.29
CA ASP A 45 -11.76 24.72 2.43
C ASP A 45 -11.23 23.49 3.18
N PHE A 46 -10.21 23.67 4.01
CA PHE A 46 -9.70 22.62 4.87
C PHE A 46 -10.77 22.09 5.84
N TYR A 47 -11.47 23.00 6.54
CA TYR A 47 -12.56 22.61 7.44
C TYR A 47 -13.72 21.98 6.69
N TYR A 48 -14.11 22.53 5.55
CA TYR A 48 -15.15 21.96 4.71
C TYR A 48 -14.85 20.51 4.31
N LEU A 49 -13.61 20.22 3.92
CA LEU A 49 -13.18 18.87 3.57
C LEU A 49 -13.22 17.93 4.79
N ALA A 50 -12.65 18.35 5.91
CA ALA A 50 -12.63 17.57 7.14
C ALA A 50 -14.05 17.22 7.63
N GLU A 51 -14.94 18.20 7.66
CA GLU A 51 -16.34 17.99 8.03
C GLU A 51 -17.10 17.13 7.02
N SER A 52 -16.79 17.25 5.73
CA SER A 52 -17.41 16.44 4.69
C SER A 52 -17.05 14.96 4.86
N ILE A 53 -15.79 14.65 5.17
CA ILE A 53 -15.33 13.28 5.48
C ILE A 53 -16.06 12.76 6.74
N ALA A 54 -16.10 13.56 7.81
CA ALA A 54 -16.73 13.15 9.07
C ALA A 54 -18.23 12.91 8.91
N ARG A 55 -18.94 13.83 8.26
CA ARG A 55 -20.39 13.74 8.00
C ARG A 55 -20.80 12.54 7.15
N ASN A 56 -19.91 12.11 6.24
CA ASN A 56 -20.16 10.97 5.36
C ASN A 56 -19.50 9.67 5.84
N SER A 57 -19.06 9.61 7.09
CA SER A 57 -18.50 8.41 7.72
C SER A 57 -19.31 8.07 8.98
N THR A 58 -20.56 7.67 8.78
CA THR A 58 -21.54 7.32 9.82
C THR A 58 -21.98 5.86 9.67
N PRO A 59 -22.77 5.27 10.57
CA PRO A 59 -23.23 3.89 10.42
C PRO A 59 -23.91 3.58 9.08
N ASP A 60 -24.57 4.54 8.46
CA ASP A 60 -25.31 4.42 7.20
C ASP A 60 -24.61 5.04 5.98
N ARG A 61 -23.46 5.69 6.18
CA ARG A 61 -22.70 6.34 5.11
C ARG A 61 -21.22 5.98 5.20
N THR A 62 -20.56 5.95 4.05
CA THR A 62 -19.13 5.68 3.97
C THR A 62 -18.44 6.69 3.05
N THR A 63 -17.17 6.93 3.32
CA THR A 63 -16.27 7.71 2.49
C THR A 63 -15.26 6.80 1.80
N CYS A 64 -15.00 7.03 0.51
CA CYS A 64 -13.95 6.38 -0.25
C CYS A 64 -12.95 7.42 -0.74
N PHE A 65 -11.65 7.12 -0.61
CA PHE A 65 -10.58 7.92 -1.21
C PHE A 65 -10.19 7.30 -2.56
N ALA A 66 -10.48 8.00 -3.65
CA ALA A 66 -9.99 7.63 -4.97
C ALA A 66 -8.73 8.44 -5.29
N TYR A 67 -7.65 7.77 -5.70
CA TYR A 67 -6.39 8.42 -6.01
C TYR A 67 -5.71 7.79 -7.23
N ALA A 68 -4.77 8.51 -7.79
CA ALA A 68 -3.87 8.03 -8.82
C ALA A 68 -2.47 8.63 -8.63
N LEU A 69 -1.83 9.09 -9.69
CA LEU A 69 -0.45 9.58 -9.69
C LEU A 69 -0.26 10.83 -8.81
N GLY A 70 -1.29 11.63 -8.60
CA GLY A 70 -1.23 12.78 -7.71
C GLY A 70 -0.84 12.45 -6.26
N PHE A 71 -1.16 11.23 -5.78
CA PHE A 71 -0.69 10.74 -4.47
C PHE A 71 0.64 10.01 -4.56
N THR A 72 0.90 9.28 -5.66
CA THR A 72 2.04 8.35 -5.72
C THR A 72 3.32 9.01 -6.21
N GLN A 73 3.26 9.97 -7.14
CA GLN A 73 4.44 10.59 -7.75
C GLN A 73 4.99 11.77 -6.93
N HIS A 74 5.15 11.56 -5.65
CA HIS A 74 5.79 12.48 -4.71
C HIS A 74 6.85 11.74 -3.90
N THR A 75 7.85 12.46 -3.43
CA THR A 75 8.86 11.92 -2.52
C THR A 75 8.21 11.25 -1.28
N LEU A 76 7.10 11.81 -0.81
CA LEU A 76 6.34 11.30 0.34
C LEU A 76 5.02 10.62 -0.05
N GLY A 77 4.88 10.16 -1.30
CA GLY A 77 3.62 9.59 -1.81
C GLY A 77 3.08 8.43 -0.97
N ALA A 78 3.96 7.52 -0.52
CA ALA A 78 3.56 6.44 0.39
C ALA A 78 2.98 6.96 1.71
N GLN A 79 3.45 8.10 2.22
CA GLN A 79 2.93 8.70 3.45
C GLN A 79 1.54 9.33 3.23
N PHE A 80 1.28 9.91 2.06
CA PHE A 80 -0.05 10.43 1.71
C PHE A 80 -1.10 9.31 1.71
N ILE A 81 -0.78 8.18 1.06
CA ILE A 81 -1.66 7.01 1.02
C ILE A 81 -1.87 6.43 2.43
N ARG A 82 -0.80 6.35 3.23
CA ARG A 82 -0.88 5.92 4.63
C ARG A 82 -1.77 6.84 5.46
N THR A 83 -1.70 8.16 5.25
CA THR A 83 -2.56 9.11 5.95
C THR A 83 -4.03 8.92 5.58
N ALA A 84 -4.35 8.68 4.32
CA ALA A 84 -5.70 8.32 3.90
C ALA A 84 -6.18 7.01 4.56
N ALA A 85 -5.29 6.01 4.71
CA ALA A 85 -5.62 4.78 5.42
C ALA A 85 -5.88 5.02 6.92
N ILE A 86 -5.12 5.89 7.56
CA ILE A 86 -5.34 6.29 8.96
C ILE A 86 -6.72 6.95 9.11
N LEU A 87 -7.09 7.86 8.20
CA LEU A 87 -8.42 8.50 8.21
C LEU A 87 -9.55 7.47 8.06
N GLN A 88 -9.39 6.48 7.18
CA GLN A 88 -10.37 5.40 7.01
C GLN A 88 -10.50 4.54 8.26
N LEU A 89 -9.42 4.28 8.97
CA LEU A 89 -9.44 3.56 10.25
C LEU A 89 -10.12 4.38 11.35
N LEU A 90 -9.75 5.67 11.49
CA LEU A 90 -10.31 6.57 12.51
C LEU A 90 -11.81 6.80 12.33
N THR A 91 -12.28 6.81 11.09
CA THR A 91 -13.70 7.02 10.77
C THR A 91 -14.51 5.73 10.71
N GLY A 92 -13.90 4.57 10.99
CA GLY A 92 -14.58 3.28 10.99
C GLY A 92 -15.06 2.81 9.62
N ASN A 93 -14.45 3.29 8.55
CA ASN A 93 -14.87 2.97 7.18
C ASN A 93 -14.28 1.63 6.66
N VAL A 94 -13.19 1.15 7.25
CA VAL A 94 -12.49 -0.05 6.74
C VAL A 94 -13.40 -1.27 6.75
N GLY A 95 -13.46 -1.98 5.62
CA GLY A 95 -14.26 -3.20 5.46
C GLY A 95 -15.76 -2.98 5.22
N ARG A 96 -16.20 -1.74 5.05
CA ARG A 96 -17.61 -1.42 4.78
C ARG A 96 -17.85 -1.23 3.28
N PRO A 97 -19.01 -1.64 2.74
CA PRO A 97 -19.36 -1.41 1.34
C PRO A 97 -19.32 0.07 0.97
N GLY A 98 -18.70 0.40 -0.17
CA GLY A 98 -18.55 1.78 -0.66
C GLY A 98 -17.45 2.59 0.01
N SER A 99 -16.69 2.00 0.92
CA SER A 99 -15.55 2.65 1.58
C SER A 99 -14.21 2.15 1.04
N GLY A 100 -13.15 2.69 1.57
CA GLY A 100 -11.78 2.23 1.30
C GLY A 100 -10.92 3.25 0.57
N ILE A 101 -9.81 2.74 0.04
CA ILE A 101 -8.87 3.52 -0.75
C ILE A 101 -8.76 2.87 -2.12
N MET A 102 -9.14 3.59 -3.15
CA MET A 102 -9.20 3.12 -4.52
C MET A 102 -8.06 3.73 -5.35
N ALA A 103 -7.11 2.90 -5.73
CA ALA A 103 -6.10 3.29 -6.70
C ALA A 103 -6.69 3.23 -8.11
N LEU A 104 -6.93 4.37 -8.72
CA LEU A 104 -7.41 4.47 -10.10
C LEU A 104 -6.23 4.19 -11.04
N ARG A 105 -6.26 3.06 -11.71
CA ARG A 105 -5.19 2.65 -12.62
C ARG A 105 -5.29 3.41 -13.94
N GLY A 106 -4.18 4.00 -14.42
CA GLY A 106 -4.10 4.63 -15.73
C GLY A 106 -4.09 3.62 -16.87
N HIS A 107 -3.26 2.57 -16.74
CA HIS A 107 -3.16 1.49 -17.70
C HIS A 107 -4.23 0.42 -17.43
N ALA A 108 -5.01 0.06 -18.43
CA ALA A 108 -6.00 -1.01 -18.33
C ALA A 108 -5.31 -2.33 -17.98
N SER A 109 -5.84 -3.04 -16.97
CA SER A 109 -5.31 -4.32 -16.50
C SER A 109 -3.81 -4.32 -16.19
N ILE A 110 -3.28 -3.23 -15.60
CA ILE A 110 -1.84 -3.11 -15.34
C ILE A 110 -1.28 -4.27 -14.51
N GLN A 111 -2.02 -4.75 -13.52
CA GLN A 111 -1.59 -5.90 -12.73
C GLN A 111 -1.61 -7.19 -13.53
N GLY A 112 -2.63 -7.42 -14.36
CA GLY A 112 -2.66 -8.54 -15.29
C GLY A 112 -1.51 -8.48 -16.30
N SER A 113 -1.17 -7.29 -16.80
CA SER A 113 -0.04 -7.09 -17.70
C SER A 113 1.30 -7.44 -17.08
N THR A 114 1.47 -7.18 -15.78
CA THR A 114 2.69 -7.54 -15.04
C THR A 114 2.70 -9.00 -14.62
N ASP A 115 1.54 -9.58 -14.30
CA ASP A 115 1.41 -11.01 -13.95
C ASP A 115 1.74 -11.93 -15.14
N ILE A 116 1.31 -11.57 -16.34
CA ILE A 116 1.53 -12.32 -17.59
C ILE A 116 2.80 -11.88 -18.33
N PRO A 117 3.64 -11.10 -17.79
CA PRO A 117 4.62 -10.13 -18.30
C PRO A 117 4.51 -9.84 -19.78
N THR A 118 3.59 -8.94 -20.10
CA THR A 118 3.48 -8.37 -21.44
C THR A 118 4.52 -7.29 -21.71
N LEU A 119 5.26 -6.89 -20.68
CA LEU A 119 6.32 -5.91 -20.72
C LEU A 119 7.70 -6.61 -20.69
N PHE A 120 8.69 -6.02 -21.30
CA PHE A 120 10.02 -6.63 -21.53
C PHE A 120 10.88 -6.78 -20.26
N HIS A 121 10.52 -6.15 -19.15
CA HIS A 121 11.39 -5.98 -17.98
C HIS A 121 11.28 -7.11 -16.94
N SER A 122 10.39 -8.07 -17.14
CA SER A 122 10.23 -9.20 -16.21
C SER A 122 9.80 -10.48 -16.94
N LEU A 123 10.09 -11.61 -16.32
CA LEU A 123 9.54 -12.92 -16.67
C LEU A 123 8.26 -13.20 -15.86
N PRO A 124 7.45 -14.23 -16.22
CA PRO A 124 6.32 -14.65 -15.39
C PRO A 124 6.71 -14.85 -13.93
N GLY A 125 5.80 -14.47 -13.00
CA GLY A 125 6.06 -14.52 -11.56
C GLY A 125 7.00 -13.44 -11.06
N TYR A 126 7.14 -12.35 -11.80
CA TYR A 126 8.00 -11.22 -11.43
C TYR A 126 9.49 -11.58 -11.32
N LEU A 127 9.92 -12.66 -11.94
CA LEU A 127 11.34 -12.96 -12.06
C LEU A 127 12.04 -11.87 -12.89
N PRO A 128 13.25 -11.45 -12.52
CA PRO A 128 14.01 -10.51 -13.32
C PRO A 128 14.40 -11.12 -14.67
N MET A 129 14.52 -10.29 -15.68
CA MET A 129 15.12 -10.72 -16.95
C MET A 129 16.59 -11.09 -16.74
N PRO A 130 17.09 -12.12 -17.44
CA PRO A 130 18.52 -12.42 -17.47
C PRO A 130 19.31 -11.19 -17.92
N SER A 131 20.42 -10.91 -17.26
CA SER A 131 21.31 -9.81 -17.62
C SER A 131 22.57 -10.33 -18.30
N VAL A 132 23.22 -9.47 -19.08
CA VAL A 132 24.51 -9.79 -19.73
C VAL A 132 25.64 -10.02 -18.72
N GLU A 133 25.46 -9.61 -17.48
CA GLU A 133 26.43 -9.81 -16.40
C GLU A 133 26.32 -11.20 -15.76
N LYS A 134 25.16 -11.85 -15.89
CA LYS A 134 24.87 -13.18 -15.32
C LYS A 134 24.61 -14.16 -16.46
N GLN A 135 25.66 -14.74 -16.99
CA GLN A 135 25.61 -15.54 -18.21
C GLN A 135 25.45 -17.03 -17.97
N SER A 136 25.41 -17.46 -16.74
CA SER A 136 25.20 -18.86 -16.36
C SER A 136 23.95 -19.03 -15.51
N TRP A 137 23.37 -20.25 -15.57
CA TRP A 137 22.24 -20.60 -14.72
C TRP A 137 22.51 -20.43 -13.22
N PRO A 138 23.65 -20.88 -12.67
CA PRO A 138 23.96 -20.65 -11.26
C PRO A 138 23.99 -19.17 -10.87
N GLU A 139 24.59 -18.32 -11.70
CA GLU A 139 24.64 -16.86 -11.44
C GLU A 139 23.25 -16.20 -11.49
N PHE A 140 22.41 -16.65 -12.41
CA PHE A 140 21.02 -16.17 -12.48
C PHE A 140 20.22 -16.57 -11.23
N VAL A 141 20.31 -17.86 -10.85
CA VAL A 141 19.60 -18.39 -9.69
C VAL A 141 20.07 -17.75 -8.39
N ASP A 142 21.36 -17.53 -8.22
CA ASP A 142 21.90 -16.83 -7.04
C ASP A 142 21.36 -15.39 -6.95
N GLY A 143 21.18 -14.75 -8.09
CA GLY A 143 20.61 -13.41 -8.15
C GLY A 143 19.11 -13.29 -7.81
N ILE A 144 18.36 -14.40 -7.89
CA ILE A 144 16.92 -14.43 -7.53
C ILE A 144 16.67 -15.05 -6.16
N ARG A 145 17.69 -15.64 -5.54
CA ARG A 145 17.58 -16.15 -4.16
C ARG A 145 17.49 -15.00 -3.19
N ASN A 146 16.49 -15.06 -2.34
CA ASN A 146 16.36 -14.13 -1.24
C ASN A 146 15.92 -14.87 0.01
N GLU A 147 16.90 -15.38 0.75
CA GLU A 147 16.69 -16.16 1.97
C GLU A 147 16.01 -15.37 3.10
N SER A 148 16.08 -14.04 3.05
CA SER A 148 15.45 -13.17 4.04
C SER A 148 13.94 -12.97 3.79
N GLN A 149 13.45 -13.27 2.60
CA GLN A 149 12.04 -13.14 2.24
C GLN A 149 11.30 -14.45 2.48
N LYS A 150 10.06 -14.32 3.00
CA LYS A 150 9.15 -15.45 3.19
C LYS A 150 8.20 -15.61 1.99
N GLY A 151 7.69 -16.82 1.81
CA GLY A 151 6.71 -17.11 0.78
C GLY A 151 7.32 -17.36 -0.59
N PHE A 152 6.73 -16.83 -1.65
CA PHE A 152 7.08 -17.11 -3.04
C PHE A 152 8.58 -16.92 -3.38
N TRP A 153 9.20 -15.89 -2.84
CA TRP A 153 10.62 -15.59 -3.12
C TRP A 153 11.62 -16.59 -2.54
N GLN A 154 11.22 -17.38 -1.54
CA GLN A 154 12.06 -18.47 -1.02
C GLN A 154 12.20 -19.63 -2.01
N ILE A 155 11.22 -19.81 -2.88
CA ILE A 155 11.18 -20.87 -3.90
C ILE A 155 11.48 -20.35 -5.31
N GLY A 156 12.14 -19.21 -5.42
CA GLY A 156 12.45 -18.57 -6.71
C GLY A 156 13.19 -19.51 -7.68
N GLU A 157 14.13 -20.30 -7.20
CA GLU A 157 14.82 -21.31 -8.01
C GLU A 157 13.86 -22.38 -8.54
N ASN A 158 13.03 -22.96 -7.67
CA ASN A 158 12.06 -23.98 -8.06
C ASN A 158 11.05 -23.42 -9.08
N TYR A 159 10.66 -22.16 -8.89
CA TYR A 159 9.78 -21.49 -9.83
C TYR A 159 10.44 -21.27 -11.19
N ALA A 160 11.69 -20.82 -11.22
CA ALA A 160 12.45 -20.66 -12.47
C ALA A 160 12.62 -21.98 -13.21
N VAL A 161 12.93 -23.07 -12.50
CA VAL A 161 12.99 -24.42 -13.09
C VAL A 161 11.63 -24.84 -13.65
N SER A 162 10.55 -24.61 -12.91
CA SER A 162 9.19 -24.92 -13.36
C SER A 162 8.81 -24.13 -14.62
N LEU A 163 9.19 -22.85 -14.67
CA LEU A 163 8.98 -22.00 -15.83
C LEU A 163 9.73 -22.51 -17.06
N MET A 164 11.00 -22.90 -16.92
CA MET A 164 11.81 -23.47 -18.00
C MET A 164 11.18 -24.75 -18.53
N LYS A 165 10.75 -25.65 -17.64
CA LYS A 165 10.05 -26.88 -18.04
C LYS A 165 8.73 -26.61 -18.76
N SER A 166 8.00 -25.58 -18.38
CA SER A 166 6.76 -25.20 -19.05
C SER A 166 7.00 -24.74 -20.49
N TYR A 167 8.11 -24.08 -20.76
CA TYR A 167 8.44 -23.57 -22.10
C TYR A 167 9.18 -24.60 -22.97
N TRP A 168 10.06 -25.42 -22.42
CA TRP A 168 10.95 -26.30 -23.19
C TRP A 168 10.86 -27.78 -22.84
N GLY A 169 9.99 -28.15 -21.90
CA GLY A 169 9.85 -29.54 -21.47
C GLY A 169 10.99 -29.97 -20.55
N ASP A 170 11.14 -31.30 -20.42
CA ASP A 170 12.19 -31.92 -19.58
C ASP A 170 13.49 -32.15 -20.34
N ALA A 171 13.77 -31.41 -21.41
CA ALA A 171 14.98 -31.55 -22.22
C ALA A 171 16.24 -31.05 -21.50
#